data_0655fde59b0bfb44a4793c2ed3cd8891
#
_entry.id   0655fde59b0bfb44a4793c2ed3cd8891
#
_cell.length_a   1.000
_cell.length_b   1.000
_cell.length_c   1.000
_cell.angle_alpha   90.00
_cell.angle_beta   90.00
_cell.angle_gamma   90.00
#
_symmetry.space_group_name_H-M   'P 1'
#
loop_
_entity.id
_entity.type
_entity.pdbx_description
1 polymer ?
#
loop_
_entity_poly.entity_id
_entity_poly.type
_entity_poly.pdbx_seq_one_letter_code
_entity_poly.pdbx_strand_id
1 'polypeptide(L)'
;MKEVRYYKDFTDDFEISKNQEIKLSEDYEYIREGFCSKLMSKLVYSAAVAFGFIQAKLFLHVKFVNRKAMKAAKDKGFFIYANHTQPVGDVFLPALASFPKRIYTVVSPANFGIPVIGRILP
;
A
#
# COMPACT_ATOMS: atom_id res chain seq x y z
N MET A 1 -11.64 24.98 13.17
CA MET A 1 -12.05 23.82 14.02
C MET A 1 -11.95 22.58 13.16
N LYS A 2 -11.36 21.49 13.68
CA LYS A 2 -11.42 20.18 12.98
C LYS A 2 -12.85 19.67 13.09
N GLU A 3 -13.46 19.38 11.95
CA GLU A 3 -14.79 18.76 11.91
C GLU A 3 -14.69 17.35 12.51
N VAL A 4 -15.50 17.08 13.51
CA VAL A 4 -15.59 15.73 14.12
C VAL A 4 -16.71 15.00 13.41
N ARG A 5 -16.39 13.87 12.81
CA ARG A 5 -17.34 12.98 12.12
C ARG A 5 -17.51 11.72 12.94
N TYR A 6 -18.75 11.23 13.01
CA TYR A 6 -19.10 10.02 13.71
C TYR A 6 -19.65 8.98 12.72
N TYR A 7 -19.27 7.73 12.90
CA TYR A 7 -19.90 6.63 12.19
C TYR A 7 -21.35 6.50 12.61
N LYS A 8 -22.23 6.36 11.64
CA LYS A 8 -23.67 6.11 11.86
C LYS A 8 -23.97 4.62 11.81
N ASP A 9 -23.20 3.88 11.03
CA ASP A 9 -23.33 2.43 10.84
C ASP A 9 -21.93 1.82 10.62
N PHE A 10 -21.82 0.49 10.78
CA PHE A 10 -20.59 -0.27 10.53
C PHE A 10 -20.16 -0.26 9.05
N THR A 11 -21.06 0.04 8.14
CA THR A 11 -20.82 0.16 6.70
C THR A 11 -20.61 1.59 6.26
N ASP A 12 -20.60 2.55 7.18
CA ASP A 12 -20.43 3.97 6.86
C ASP A 12 -18.98 4.26 6.50
N ASP A 13 -18.79 4.85 5.33
CA ASP A 13 -17.46 5.19 4.81
C ASP A 13 -17.31 6.71 4.77
N PHE A 14 -16.29 7.23 5.44
CA PHE A 14 -16.03 8.67 5.50
C PHE A 14 -15.40 9.21 4.21
N GLU A 15 -14.83 8.34 3.41
CA GLU A 15 -14.18 8.70 2.16
C GLU A 15 -14.80 7.93 1.00
N ILE A 16 -15.58 8.64 0.20
CA ILE A 16 -16.15 8.09 -1.02
C ILE A 16 -15.19 8.39 -2.17
N SER A 17 -14.56 7.35 -2.71
CA SER A 17 -13.75 7.49 -3.90
C SER A 17 -14.63 7.78 -5.12
N LYS A 18 -14.32 8.86 -5.84
CA LYS A 18 -15.02 9.21 -7.08
C LYS A 18 -14.87 8.17 -8.20
N ASN A 19 -13.92 7.25 -8.06
CA ASN A 19 -13.57 6.25 -9.07
C ASN A 19 -13.97 4.84 -8.65
N GLN A 20 -14.93 4.67 -7.74
CA GLN A 20 -15.38 3.35 -7.26
C GLN A 20 -16.05 2.49 -8.35
N GLU A 21 -16.49 3.10 -9.44
CA GLU A 21 -17.15 2.41 -10.55
C GLU A 21 -16.17 1.81 -11.58
N ILE A 22 -14.85 1.96 -11.37
CA ILE A 22 -13.86 1.38 -12.27
C ILE A 22 -13.93 -0.14 -12.18
N LYS A 23 -14.33 -0.75 -13.28
CA LYS A 23 -14.28 -2.21 -13.46
C LYS A 23 -13.02 -2.57 -14.23
N LEU A 24 -12.23 -3.46 -13.67
CA LEU A 24 -11.13 -4.08 -14.39
C LEU A 24 -11.72 -5.15 -15.33
N SER A 25 -11.08 -5.36 -16.48
CA SER A 25 -11.48 -6.46 -17.38
C SER A 25 -11.23 -7.81 -16.70
N GLU A 26 -11.99 -8.83 -17.10
CA GLU A 26 -11.80 -10.19 -16.58
C GLU A 26 -10.40 -10.75 -16.90
N ASP A 27 -9.82 -10.30 -18.03
CA ASP A 27 -8.48 -10.69 -18.51
C ASP A 27 -7.37 -9.76 -17.96
N TYR A 28 -7.64 -9.00 -16.90
CA TYR A 28 -6.64 -8.07 -16.38
C TYR A 28 -5.45 -8.81 -15.78
N GLU A 29 -4.27 -8.56 -16.33
CA GLU A 29 -3.02 -9.20 -15.90
C GLU A 29 -2.46 -8.52 -14.65
N TYR A 30 -2.76 -9.09 -13.47
CA TYR A 30 -2.27 -8.60 -12.18
C TYR A 30 -0.77 -8.79 -11.98
N ILE A 31 -0.17 -9.79 -12.64
CA ILE A 31 1.26 -10.11 -12.53
C ILE A 31 1.84 -10.20 -13.93
N ARG A 32 2.60 -9.19 -14.32
CA ARG A 32 3.27 -9.15 -15.60
C ARG A 32 4.60 -9.89 -15.54
N GLU A 33 4.74 -10.94 -16.34
CA GLU A 33 5.91 -11.84 -16.27
C GLU A 33 7.11 -11.41 -17.14
N GLY A 34 6.95 -10.44 -18.03
CA GLY A 34 8.01 -9.95 -18.91
C GLY A 34 9.24 -9.42 -18.16
N PHE A 35 10.44 -9.65 -18.71
CA PHE A 35 11.70 -9.19 -18.11
C PHE A 35 11.70 -7.68 -17.83
N CYS A 36 11.28 -6.87 -18.80
CA CYS A 36 11.20 -5.41 -18.64
C CYS A 36 10.22 -5.03 -17.53
N SER A 37 9.06 -5.70 -17.46
CA SER A 37 8.07 -5.45 -16.42
C SER A 37 8.59 -5.80 -15.03
N LYS A 38 9.30 -6.91 -14.89
CA LYS A 38 9.95 -7.32 -13.63
C LYS A 38 11.01 -6.30 -13.20
N LEU A 39 11.83 -5.81 -14.15
CA LEU A 39 12.85 -4.81 -13.87
C LEU A 39 12.22 -3.48 -13.44
N MET A 40 11.23 -2.99 -14.20
CA MET A 40 10.49 -1.77 -13.86
C MET A 40 9.79 -1.88 -12.51
N SER A 41 9.12 -2.99 -12.24
CA SER A 41 8.48 -3.25 -10.95
C SER A 41 9.49 -3.21 -9.79
N LYS A 42 10.71 -3.76 -10.00
CA LYS A 42 11.77 -3.72 -9.00
C LYS A 42 12.27 -2.28 -8.75
N LEU A 43 12.43 -1.50 -9.81
CA LEU A 43 12.87 -0.10 -9.72
C LEU A 43 11.83 0.76 -9.01
N VAL A 44 10.56 0.66 -9.44
CA VAL A 44 9.44 1.40 -8.84
C VAL A 44 9.29 1.04 -7.37
N TYR A 45 9.31 -0.26 -7.03
CA TYR A 45 9.24 -0.71 -5.65
C TYR A 45 10.40 -0.16 -4.81
N SER A 46 11.63 -0.21 -5.32
CA SER A 46 12.80 0.31 -4.61
C SER A 46 12.70 1.81 -4.36
N ALA A 47 12.25 2.57 -5.37
CA ALA A 47 12.03 4.00 -5.24
C ALA A 47 10.92 4.31 -4.22
N ALA A 48 9.82 3.57 -4.26
CA ALA A 48 8.72 3.71 -3.31
C ALA A 48 9.16 3.40 -1.87
N VAL A 49 9.95 2.36 -1.66
CA VAL A 49 10.51 2.01 -0.34
C VAL A 49 11.46 3.10 0.15
N ALA A 50 12.35 3.62 -0.71
CA ALA A 50 13.27 4.69 -0.34
C ALA A 50 12.50 5.97 0.03
N PHE A 51 11.52 6.36 -0.78
CA PHE A 51 10.66 7.51 -0.50
C PHE A 51 9.89 7.31 0.81
N GLY A 52 9.26 6.15 0.99
CA GLY A 52 8.52 5.81 2.20
C GLY A 52 9.42 5.82 3.44
N PHE A 53 10.68 5.39 3.33
CA PHE A 53 11.64 5.44 4.44
C PHE A 53 11.95 6.89 4.83
N ILE A 54 12.21 7.76 3.86
CA ILE A 54 12.43 9.19 4.09
C ILE A 54 11.22 9.80 4.78
N GLN A 55 10.04 9.54 4.25
CA GLN A 55 8.78 10.06 4.79
C GLN A 55 8.52 9.56 6.21
N ALA A 56 8.68 8.27 6.46
CA ALA A 56 8.48 7.68 7.77
C ALA A 56 9.45 8.24 8.82
N LYS A 57 10.70 8.50 8.44
CA LYS A 57 11.73 8.97 9.37
C LYS A 57 11.70 10.47 9.59
N LEU A 58 11.60 11.26 8.52
CA LEU A 58 11.75 12.71 8.61
C LEU A 58 10.42 13.41 8.92
N PHE A 59 9.32 12.95 8.34
CA PHE A 59 8.03 13.63 8.48
C PHE A 59 7.12 13.00 9.52
N LEU A 60 7.04 11.66 9.55
CA LEU A 60 6.13 10.96 10.46
C LEU A 60 6.80 10.52 11.77
N HIS A 61 8.12 10.59 11.87
CA HIS A 61 8.91 10.16 13.02
C HIS A 61 8.54 8.74 13.52
N VAL A 62 8.25 7.83 12.58
CA VAL A 62 7.79 6.47 12.88
C VAL A 62 8.89 5.68 13.56
N LYS A 63 8.51 4.99 14.64
CA LYS A 63 9.36 4.02 15.33
C LYS A 63 8.83 2.61 15.07
N PHE A 64 9.66 1.76 14.49
CA PHE A 64 9.33 0.34 14.33
C PHE A 64 9.78 -0.43 15.55
N VAL A 65 8.82 -0.92 16.32
CA VAL A 65 9.09 -1.71 17.54
C VAL A 65 8.97 -3.20 17.20
N ASN A 66 9.84 -4.02 17.79
CA ASN A 66 9.82 -5.48 17.67
C ASN A 66 9.86 -6.06 16.24
N ARG A 67 10.59 -5.41 15.33
CA ARG A 67 10.78 -5.93 13.94
C ARG A 67 11.36 -7.36 13.91
N LYS A 68 11.98 -7.80 15.00
CA LYS A 68 12.50 -9.17 15.11
C LYS A 68 11.40 -10.23 14.99
N ALA A 69 10.16 -9.92 15.37
CA ALA A 69 9.03 -10.81 15.20
C ALA A 69 8.79 -11.19 13.72
N MET A 70 9.07 -10.28 12.79
CA MET A 70 8.95 -10.55 11.35
C MET A 70 9.97 -11.60 10.86
N LYS A 71 11.09 -11.79 11.58
CA LYS A 71 12.07 -12.82 11.23
C LYS A 71 11.51 -14.23 11.37
N ALA A 72 10.58 -14.44 12.30
CA ALA A 72 9.92 -15.73 12.48
C ALA A 72 9.08 -16.17 11.25
N ALA A 73 8.68 -15.20 10.44
CA ALA A 73 7.93 -15.43 9.20
C ALA A 73 8.81 -15.34 7.93
N LYS A 74 10.16 -15.37 8.07
CA LYS A 74 11.10 -15.19 6.96
C LYS A 74 10.85 -16.16 5.80
N ASP A 75 10.64 -17.42 6.12
CA ASP A 75 10.49 -18.50 5.14
C ASP A 75 9.03 -18.93 4.93
N LYS A 76 8.10 -18.19 5.51
CA LYS A 76 6.65 -18.45 5.44
C LYS A 76 5.90 -17.26 4.82
N GLY A 77 4.71 -17.53 4.26
CA GLY A 77 3.76 -16.49 3.93
C GLY A 77 3.16 -15.88 5.22
N PHE A 78 2.81 -14.61 5.17
CA PHE A 78 2.09 -13.95 6.25
C PHE A 78 1.19 -12.84 5.72
N PHE A 79 0.19 -12.52 6.48
CA PHE A 79 -0.67 -11.36 6.23
C PHE A 79 -0.35 -10.26 7.25
N ILE A 80 -0.41 -9.03 6.80
CA ILE A 80 -0.30 -7.85 7.66
C ILE A 80 -1.68 -7.21 7.73
N TYR A 81 -2.21 -7.09 8.92
CA TYR A 81 -3.41 -6.32 9.22
C TYR A 81 -3.01 -5.07 9.98
N ALA A 82 -3.49 -3.93 9.55
CA ALA A 82 -3.20 -2.65 10.18
C ALA A 82 -4.42 -1.73 10.15
N ASN A 83 -4.49 -0.83 11.10
CA ASN A 83 -5.49 0.24 11.07
C ASN A 83 -5.14 1.24 9.94
N HIS A 84 -6.15 1.64 9.18
CA HIS A 84 -6.00 2.63 8.13
C HIS A 84 -6.23 4.04 8.69
N THR A 85 -5.16 4.63 9.22
CA THR A 85 -5.23 5.91 9.95
C THR A 85 -4.42 7.03 9.32
N GLN A 86 -3.52 6.69 8.41
CA GLN A 86 -2.58 7.62 7.79
C GLN A 86 -2.66 7.51 6.26
N PRO A 87 -3.29 8.47 5.54
CA PRO A 87 -3.54 8.36 4.11
C PRO A 87 -2.30 8.07 3.26
N VAL A 88 -1.15 8.65 3.62
CA VAL A 88 0.12 8.43 2.90
C VAL A 88 0.98 7.37 3.58
N GLY A 89 1.00 7.36 4.92
CA GLY A 89 1.82 6.42 5.69
C GLY A 89 1.43 4.98 5.47
N ASP A 90 0.15 4.70 5.39
CA ASP A 90 -0.39 3.34 5.32
C ASP A 90 -0.02 2.60 4.02
N VAL A 91 0.31 3.34 2.96
CA VAL A 91 0.83 2.75 1.71
C VAL A 91 2.26 2.21 1.91
N PHE A 92 3.09 2.90 2.66
CA PHE A 92 4.52 2.57 2.78
C PHE A 92 4.89 1.81 4.05
N LEU A 93 4.21 2.09 5.17
CA LEU A 93 4.59 1.53 6.48
C LEU A 93 4.60 0.00 6.53
N PRO A 94 3.64 -0.73 5.94
CA PRO A 94 3.69 -2.18 5.90
C PRO A 94 4.91 -2.71 5.12
N ALA A 95 5.24 -2.08 3.99
CA ALA A 95 6.41 -2.45 3.20
C ALA A 95 7.72 -2.19 3.96
N LEU A 96 7.82 -1.07 4.69
CA LEU A 96 8.98 -0.75 5.51
C LEU A 96 9.12 -1.68 6.72
N ALA A 97 8.01 -2.05 7.35
CA ALA A 97 8.00 -3.00 8.45
C ALA A 97 8.51 -4.37 8.03
N SER A 98 8.14 -4.82 6.82
CA SER A 98 8.48 -6.12 6.26
C SER A 98 9.85 -6.18 5.60
N PHE A 99 10.44 -5.04 5.28
CA PHE A 99 11.71 -4.98 4.54
C PHE A 99 12.80 -5.85 5.19
N PRO A 100 13.56 -6.65 4.42
CA PRO A 100 13.65 -6.65 2.95
C PRO A 100 12.61 -7.54 2.22
N LYS A 101 11.69 -8.19 2.92
CA LYS A 101 10.67 -9.01 2.29
C LYS A 101 9.65 -8.13 1.57
N ARG A 102 9.47 -8.39 0.27
CA ARG A 102 8.46 -7.69 -0.53
C ARG A 102 7.07 -8.12 -0.10
N ILE A 103 6.16 -7.17 0.01
CA ILE A 103 4.74 -7.41 0.26
C ILE A 103 3.92 -7.03 -0.98
N TYR A 104 2.74 -7.59 -1.06
CA TYR A 104 1.71 -7.24 -2.03
C TYR A 104 0.54 -6.64 -1.28
N THR A 105 0.04 -5.52 -1.74
CA THR A 105 -1.06 -4.80 -1.08
C THR A 105 -2.35 -5.06 -1.86
N VAL A 106 -3.40 -5.47 -1.15
CA VAL A 106 -4.74 -5.53 -1.73
C VAL A 106 -5.29 -4.11 -1.77
N VAL A 107 -5.67 -3.66 -2.96
CA VAL A 107 -6.17 -2.30 -3.19
C VAL A 107 -7.53 -2.34 -3.87
N SER A 108 -8.34 -1.31 -3.61
CA SER A 108 -9.62 -1.14 -4.31
C SER A 108 -9.38 -0.84 -5.79
N PRO A 109 -10.21 -1.36 -6.71
CA PRO A 109 -10.20 -0.99 -8.14
C PRO A 109 -10.25 0.53 -8.38
N ALA A 110 -10.87 1.28 -7.49
CA ALA A 110 -10.90 2.74 -7.54
C ALA A 110 -9.51 3.41 -7.62
N ASN A 111 -8.48 2.76 -7.07
CA ASN A 111 -7.11 3.30 -7.10
C ASN A 111 -6.50 3.34 -8.50
N PHE A 112 -7.01 2.54 -9.44
CA PHE A 112 -6.58 2.59 -10.84
C PHE A 112 -7.03 3.87 -11.55
N GLY A 113 -8.04 4.56 -11.03
CA GLY A 113 -8.47 5.87 -11.52
C GLY A 113 -7.63 7.04 -11.06
N ILE A 114 -6.69 6.83 -10.13
CA ILE A 114 -5.82 7.90 -9.65
C ILE A 114 -4.77 8.22 -10.73
N PRO A 115 -4.70 9.50 -11.20
CA PRO A 115 -3.69 9.89 -12.18
C PRO A 115 -2.29 9.51 -11.74
N VAL A 116 -1.44 9.06 -12.67
CA VAL A 116 -0.07 8.59 -12.44
C VAL A 116 -0.02 7.26 -11.69
N ILE A 117 -0.62 7.14 -10.49
CA ILE A 117 -0.59 5.92 -9.67
C ILE A 117 -1.26 4.76 -10.42
N GLY A 118 -2.43 4.98 -11.01
CA GLY A 118 -3.13 3.93 -11.76
C GLY A 118 -2.36 3.39 -12.97
N ARG A 119 -1.39 4.15 -13.50
CA ARG A 119 -0.51 3.68 -14.58
C ARG A 119 0.68 2.87 -14.08
N ILE A 120 1.04 3.02 -12.82
CA ILE A 120 2.18 2.34 -12.18
C ILE A 120 1.72 1.01 -11.57
N LEU A 121 0.46 0.94 -11.18
CA LEU A 121 -0.15 -0.31 -10.73
C LEU A 121 -0.14 -1.33 -11.89
N PRO A 122 0.04 -2.62 -11.59
CA PRO A 122 0.15 -3.66 -12.62
C PRO A 122 -1.11 -3.80 -13.47
#